data_bdee5866670071a03fac849c461ee8cb
#
_entry.id   bdee5866670071a03fac849c461ee8cb
#
_cell.length_a   1.000
_cell.length_b   1.000
_cell.length_c   1.000
_cell.angle_alpha   90.00
_cell.angle_beta   90.00
_cell.angle_gamma   90.00
#
_symmetry.space_group_name_H-M   'P 1'
#
loop_
_entity.id
_entity.type
_entity.pdbx_description
1 polymer ?
#
loop_
_entity_poly.entity_id
_entity_poly.type
_entity_poly.pdbx_seq_one_letter_code
_entity_poly.pdbx_strand_id
1 'polypeptide(L)'
;FEAEAKALTAKAQELMTRHAVDAAALHAGDDTDSELAPVAIRIPIDAPYTDAKSLLLQTVALASRCRSVHDPDLDLSTVVGFPDDVAVVEVLFTSLLVQAQTALTDAARHAPPGTRTRSQSYRSAFLLSYTHRIGDRLEEINQHVIDQATIDHGGSFLPVLRSRSDRVEDHMRAMFTTMTSKPVRGGYDRAGWASGQLAADRAAINLADLEQADPTTTGSPRPVKELT
;
A
#
# COMPACT_ATOMS: atom_id res chain seq x y z
N PHE A 1 15.38 -6.05 17.94
CA PHE A 1 13.93 -5.98 17.67
C PHE A 1 13.60 -5.26 16.34
N GLU A 2 14.23 -4.12 15.97
CA GLU A 2 13.92 -3.39 14.74
C GLU A 2 14.42 -4.12 13.47
N ALA A 3 15.55 -4.82 13.56
CA ALA A 3 16.09 -5.64 12.47
C ALA A 3 15.27 -6.93 12.26
N GLU A 4 14.75 -7.52 13.31
CA GLU A 4 13.85 -8.68 13.25
C GLU A 4 12.50 -8.32 12.64
N ALA A 5 11.93 -7.18 13.02
CA ALA A 5 10.70 -6.66 12.43
C ALA A 5 10.86 -6.43 10.92
N LYS A 6 11.97 -5.82 10.48
CA LYS A 6 12.31 -5.64 9.06
C LYS A 6 12.47 -6.97 8.31
N ALA A 7 13.07 -7.99 8.93
CA ALA A 7 13.26 -9.31 8.32
C ALA A 7 11.93 -10.08 8.19
N LEU A 8 11.06 -9.99 9.19
CA LEU A 8 9.72 -10.57 9.15
C LEU A 8 8.81 -9.87 8.12
N THR A 9 8.98 -8.54 7.97
CA THR A 9 8.31 -7.72 6.97
C THR A 9 8.62 -8.19 5.55
N ALA A 10 9.91 -8.30 5.23
CA ALA A 10 10.35 -8.81 3.95
C ALA A 10 9.82 -10.24 3.68
N LYS A 11 9.79 -11.09 4.72
CA LYS A 11 9.33 -12.48 4.60
C LYS A 11 7.84 -12.64 4.34
N ALA A 12 7.00 -11.81 4.93
CA ALA A 12 5.56 -11.91 4.71
C ALA A 12 5.16 -11.38 3.33
N GLN A 13 5.81 -10.33 2.85
CA GLN A 13 5.59 -9.83 1.49
C GLN A 13 6.15 -10.79 0.44
N GLU A 14 7.29 -11.41 0.69
CA GLU A 14 7.80 -12.53 -0.09
C GLU A 14 6.75 -13.64 -0.19
N LEU A 15 6.13 -14.04 0.94
CA LEU A 15 5.08 -15.06 0.96
C LEU A 15 3.82 -14.62 0.19
N MET A 16 3.40 -13.37 0.27
CA MET A 16 2.25 -12.85 -0.46
C MET A 16 2.50 -12.80 -1.98
N THR A 17 3.67 -12.35 -2.40
CA THR A 17 4.02 -12.35 -3.83
C THR A 17 4.28 -13.77 -4.31
N ARG A 18 4.85 -14.64 -3.48
CA ARG A 18 5.01 -16.06 -3.77
C ARG A 18 3.66 -16.76 -3.89
N HIS A 19 2.70 -16.49 -3.03
CA HIS A 19 1.32 -16.99 -3.15
C HIS A 19 0.66 -16.53 -4.44
N ALA A 20 0.86 -15.28 -4.84
CA ALA A 20 0.36 -14.77 -6.12
C ALA A 20 1.07 -15.41 -7.32
N VAL A 21 2.37 -15.70 -7.20
CA VAL A 21 3.15 -16.44 -8.21
C VAL A 21 2.74 -17.90 -8.24
N ASP A 22 2.59 -18.56 -7.09
CA ASP A 22 2.17 -19.96 -6.99
C ASP A 22 0.72 -20.14 -7.48
N ALA A 23 -0.18 -19.22 -7.15
CA ALA A 23 -1.53 -19.19 -7.70
C ALA A 23 -1.51 -18.98 -9.22
N ALA A 24 -0.69 -18.07 -9.74
CA ALA A 24 -0.51 -17.87 -11.17
C ALA A 24 0.10 -19.10 -11.87
N ALA A 25 1.03 -19.80 -11.23
CA ALA A 25 1.65 -21.02 -11.76
C ALA A 25 0.70 -22.23 -11.75
N LEU A 26 -0.12 -22.37 -10.70
CA LEU A 26 -1.16 -23.42 -10.62
C LEU A 26 -2.24 -23.23 -11.67
N HIS A 27 -2.58 -21.98 -11.99
CA HIS A 27 -3.60 -21.66 -13.01
C HIS A 27 -3.06 -21.62 -14.44
N ALA A 28 -1.75 -21.66 -14.65
CA ALA A 28 -1.15 -21.74 -16.00
C ALA A 28 -1.42 -23.07 -16.72
N GLY A 29 -1.91 -24.09 -16.01
CA GLY A 29 -2.23 -25.42 -16.54
C GLY A 29 -3.72 -25.73 -16.71
N ASP A 30 -4.61 -24.90 -16.23
CA ASP A 30 -6.06 -25.13 -16.25
C ASP A 30 -6.79 -23.93 -16.88
N ASP A 31 -7.67 -24.20 -17.84
CA ASP A 31 -8.56 -23.20 -18.48
C ASP A 31 -9.54 -22.50 -17.50
N THR A 32 -9.45 -22.81 -16.21
CA THR A 32 -10.25 -22.21 -15.11
C THR A 32 -9.82 -20.78 -14.74
N ASP A 33 -8.72 -20.25 -15.25
CA ASP A 33 -8.34 -18.82 -15.10
C ASP A 33 -9.34 -17.87 -15.78
N SER A 34 -10.30 -18.44 -16.51
CA SER A 34 -11.43 -17.72 -17.11
C SER A 34 -12.48 -17.22 -16.10
N GLU A 35 -12.52 -17.74 -14.86
CA GLU A 35 -13.58 -17.40 -13.90
C GLU A 35 -13.26 -16.18 -13.03
N LEU A 36 -12.02 -15.84 -12.79
CA LEU A 36 -11.67 -14.66 -12.00
C LEU A 36 -11.47 -13.44 -12.92
N ALA A 37 -12.44 -12.54 -12.89
CA ALA A 37 -12.34 -11.23 -13.55
C ALA A 37 -11.79 -10.17 -12.57
N PRO A 38 -11.08 -9.13 -13.06
CA PRO A 38 -10.78 -7.96 -12.25
C PRO A 38 -12.06 -7.34 -11.68
N VAL A 39 -12.00 -6.89 -10.43
CA VAL A 39 -13.06 -6.18 -9.73
C VAL A 39 -12.66 -4.73 -9.50
N ALA A 40 -13.65 -3.88 -9.26
CA ALA A 40 -13.44 -2.48 -8.92
C ALA A 40 -14.03 -2.19 -7.54
N ILE A 41 -13.24 -1.60 -6.66
CA ILE A 41 -13.71 -1.06 -5.38
C ILE A 41 -13.52 0.46 -5.33
N ARG A 42 -14.29 1.12 -4.48
CA ARG A 42 -14.20 2.56 -4.24
C ARG A 42 -13.70 2.82 -2.82
N ILE A 43 -12.62 3.59 -2.73
CA ILE A 43 -12.00 3.97 -1.45
C ILE A 43 -12.16 5.48 -1.29
N PRO A 44 -12.84 5.95 -0.22
CA PRO A 44 -12.93 7.38 0.07
C PRO A 44 -11.57 7.94 0.48
N ILE A 45 -11.28 9.16 0.01
CA ILE A 45 -10.04 9.88 0.31
C ILE A 45 -10.41 11.18 1.02
N ASP A 46 -10.51 11.13 2.32
CA ASP A 46 -10.92 12.28 3.14
C ASP A 46 -9.91 13.44 3.08
N ALA A 47 -10.43 14.67 3.05
CA ALA A 47 -9.62 15.87 3.24
C ALA A 47 -8.97 15.89 4.65
N PRO A 48 -7.88 16.63 4.87
CA PRO A 48 -7.06 17.34 3.90
C PRO A 48 -6.03 16.45 3.20
N TYR A 49 -5.35 17.02 2.19
CA TYR A 49 -4.25 16.38 1.44
C TYR A 49 -4.69 15.19 0.57
N THR A 50 -5.88 15.27 -0.02
CA THR A 50 -6.46 14.23 -0.88
C THR A 50 -5.51 13.80 -1.99
N ASP A 51 -4.84 14.74 -2.67
CA ASP A 51 -3.85 14.45 -3.71
C ASP A 51 -2.68 13.57 -3.22
N ALA A 52 -2.13 13.86 -2.04
CA ALA A 52 -1.02 13.10 -1.49
C ALA A 52 -1.47 11.72 -1.01
N LYS A 53 -2.68 11.60 -0.46
CA LYS A 53 -3.25 10.33 -0.02
C LYS A 53 -3.64 9.45 -1.21
N SER A 54 -4.22 10.04 -2.27
CA SER A 54 -4.54 9.31 -3.50
C SER A 54 -3.27 8.82 -4.20
N LEU A 55 -2.18 9.60 -4.14
CA LEU A 55 -0.88 9.15 -4.64
C LEU A 55 -0.34 7.96 -3.83
N LEU A 56 -0.49 7.96 -2.50
CA LEU A 56 -0.12 6.80 -1.68
C LEU A 56 -0.93 5.56 -2.07
N LEU A 57 -2.26 5.71 -2.23
CA LEU A 57 -3.10 4.62 -2.70
C LEU A 57 -2.67 4.11 -4.08
N GLN A 58 -2.38 5.01 -5.02
CA GLN A 58 -1.89 4.64 -6.35
C GLN A 58 -0.56 3.88 -6.28
N THR A 59 0.36 4.33 -5.44
CA THR A 59 1.66 3.67 -5.22
C THR A 59 1.48 2.24 -4.69
N VAL A 60 0.62 2.06 -3.70
CA VAL A 60 0.30 0.74 -3.13
C VAL A 60 -0.41 -0.14 -4.16
N ALA A 61 -1.38 0.41 -4.90
CA ALA A 61 -2.11 -0.31 -5.95
C ALA A 61 -1.16 -0.83 -7.04
N LEU A 62 -0.25 0.02 -7.54
CA LEU A 62 0.74 -0.37 -8.54
C LEU A 62 1.64 -1.50 -8.06
N ALA A 63 2.14 -1.40 -6.82
CA ALA A 63 2.97 -2.44 -6.22
C ALA A 63 2.23 -3.78 -6.04
N SER A 64 0.90 -3.72 -5.90
CA SER A 64 0.01 -4.90 -5.77
C SER A 64 -0.64 -5.31 -7.11
N ARG A 65 -0.08 -4.93 -8.24
CA ARG A 65 -0.61 -5.25 -9.59
C ARG A 65 -2.03 -4.73 -9.88
N CYS A 66 -2.48 -3.78 -9.08
CA CYS A 66 -3.74 -3.06 -9.27
C CYS A 66 -3.52 -1.73 -10.00
N ARG A 67 -4.62 -1.10 -10.41
CA ARG A 67 -4.65 0.27 -10.93
C ARG A 67 -5.59 1.11 -10.09
N SER A 68 -5.29 2.40 -9.97
CA SER A 68 -6.12 3.35 -9.21
C SER A 68 -6.36 4.62 -10.01
N VAL A 69 -7.59 5.10 -10.00
CA VAL A 69 -7.99 6.41 -10.54
C VAL A 69 -8.67 7.20 -9.43
N HIS A 70 -8.22 8.44 -9.24
CA HIS A 70 -8.80 9.37 -8.28
C HIS A 70 -9.76 10.32 -8.97
N ASP A 71 -10.97 10.44 -8.41
CA ASP A 71 -11.96 11.43 -8.79
C ASP A 71 -11.95 12.54 -7.72
N PRO A 72 -11.38 13.71 -8.02
CA PRO A 72 -11.26 14.80 -7.04
C PRO A 72 -12.60 15.49 -6.74
N ASP A 73 -13.61 15.36 -7.61
CA ASP A 73 -14.92 15.98 -7.40
C ASP A 73 -15.77 15.17 -6.42
N LEU A 74 -15.48 13.88 -6.29
CA LEU A 74 -16.18 12.97 -5.38
C LEU A 74 -15.35 12.61 -4.14
N ASP A 75 -14.10 13.06 -4.03
CA ASP A 75 -13.14 12.61 -3.02
C ASP A 75 -13.04 11.08 -2.92
N LEU A 76 -13.11 10.41 -4.09
CA LEU A 76 -13.09 8.95 -4.21
C LEU A 76 -11.96 8.49 -5.11
N SER A 77 -11.35 7.37 -4.76
CA SER A 77 -10.46 6.64 -5.65
C SER A 77 -11.05 5.27 -5.97
N THR A 78 -11.04 4.89 -7.24
CA THR A 78 -11.43 3.56 -7.68
C THR A 78 -10.18 2.73 -7.89
N VAL A 79 -10.11 1.59 -7.23
CA VAL A 79 -9.04 0.59 -7.38
C VAL A 79 -9.57 -0.58 -8.18
N VAL A 80 -8.84 -0.98 -9.22
CA VAL A 80 -9.17 -2.11 -10.10
C VAL A 80 -8.04 -3.13 -10.01
N GLY A 81 -8.40 -4.39 -9.77
CA GLY A 81 -7.46 -5.50 -9.65
C GLY A 81 -8.17 -6.83 -9.46
N PHE A 82 -7.43 -7.91 -9.33
CA PHE A 82 -8.02 -9.17 -8.92
C PHE A 82 -8.42 -9.12 -7.43
N PRO A 83 -9.45 -9.87 -6.99
CA PRO A 83 -10.01 -9.76 -5.64
C PRO A 83 -8.97 -9.82 -4.52
N ASP A 84 -8.04 -10.78 -4.59
CA ASP A 84 -7.00 -10.96 -3.59
C ASP A 84 -6.02 -9.77 -3.56
N ASP A 85 -5.60 -9.29 -4.75
CA ASP A 85 -4.69 -8.15 -4.88
C ASP A 85 -5.38 -6.86 -4.35
N VAL A 86 -6.67 -6.69 -4.60
CA VAL A 86 -7.47 -5.55 -4.11
C VAL A 86 -7.60 -5.56 -2.60
N ALA A 87 -7.85 -6.74 -1.98
CA ALA A 87 -7.92 -6.87 -0.53
C ALA A 87 -6.59 -6.47 0.14
N VAL A 88 -5.46 -6.84 -0.46
CA VAL A 88 -4.12 -6.40 -0.02
C VAL A 88 -3.99 -4.88 -0.07
N VAL A 89 -4.43 -4.26 -1.17
CA VAL A 89 -4.37 -2.80 -1.33
C VAL A 89 -5.15 -2.08 -0.24
N GLU A 90 -6.38 -2.53 0.08
CA GLU A 90 -7.19 -1.91 1.14
C GLU A 90 -6.49 -1.92 2.50
N VAL A 91 -5.99 -3.08 2.89
CA VAL A 91 -5.35 -3.25 4.21
C VAL A 91 -4.04 -2.46 4.26
N LEU A 92 -3.18 -2.61 3.26
CA LEU A 92 -1.87 -1.97 3.24
C LEU A 92 -1.99 -0.44 3.16
N PHE A 93 -2.88 0.08 2.29
CA PHE A 93 -3.13 1.52 2.21
C PHE A 93 -3.62 2.09 3.53
N THR A 94 -4.63 1.46 4.14
CA THR A 94 -5.20 1.93 5.42
C THR A 94 -4.14 1.98 6.51
N SER A 95 -3.34 0.93 6.61
CA SER A 95 -2.24 0.86 7.57
C SER A 95 -1.20 1.94 7.34
N LEU A 96 -0.70 2.07 6.11
CA LEU A 96 0.32 3.07 5.78
C LEU A 96 -0.18 4.49 6.00
N LEU A 97 -1.48 4.75 5.75
CA LEU A 97 -2.10 6.04 6.01
C LEU A 97 -2.12 6.38 7.52
N VAL A 98 -2.51 5.41 8.35
CA VAL A 98 -2.49 5.56 9.82
C VAL A 98 -1.05 5.78 10.32
N GLN A 99 -0.10 5.00 9.83
CA GLN A 99 1.32 5.15 10.18
C GLN A 99 1.88 6.52 9.78
N ALA A 100 1.54 7.01 8.56
CA ALA A 100 1.95 8.33 8.10
C ALA A 100 1.40 9.45 8.99
N GLN A 101 0.13 9.35 9.41
CA GLN A 101 -0.49 10.35 10.30
C GLN A 101 0.13 10.33 11.71
N THR A 102 0.39 9.16 12.25
CA THR A 102 1.07 8.99 13.55
C THR A 102 2.48 9.57 13.49
N ALA A 103 3.25 9.19 12.47
CA ALA A 103 4.62 9.69 12.29
C ALA A 103 4.67 11.21 12.05
N LEU A 104 3.69 11.77 11.32
CA LEU A 104 3.57 13.21 11.13
C LEU A 104 3.32 13.94 12.47
N THR A 105 2.50 13.35 13.33
CA THR A 105 2.22 13.89 14.67
C THR A 105 3.47 13.83 15.56
N ASP A 106 4.19 12.74 15.51
CA ASP A 106 5.43 12.54 16.29
C ASP A 106 6.57 13.44 15.78
N ALA A 107 6.71 13.57 14.46
CA ALA A 107 7.64 14.54 13.87
C ALA A 107 7.36 15.98 14.35
N ALA A 108 6.08 16.34 14.51
CA ALA A 108 5.71 17.66 15.03
C ALA A 108 6.08 17.86 16.49
N ARG A 109 6.09 16.81 17.32
CA ARG A 109 6.47 16.85 18.74
C ARG A 109 7.98 16.96 18.94
N HIS A 110 8.77 16.34 18.06
CA HIS A 110 10.22 16.23 18.19
C HIS A 110 10.98 17.20 17.26
N ALA A 111 10.26 18.04 16.53
CA ALA A 111 10.88 19.00 15.60
C ALA A 111 11.72 20.05 16.33
N PRO A 112 12.86 20.46 15.77
CA PRO A 112 13.66 21.55 16.28
C PRO A 112 12.85 22.83 16.45
N PRO A 113 13.19 23.69 17.45
CA PRO A 113 12.55 24.98 17.61
C PRO A 113 12.56 25.80 16.30
N GLY A 114 11.43 26.40 15.97
CA GLY A 114 11.26 27.20 14.74
C GLY A 114 10.81 26.41 13.51
N THR A 115 10.74 25.08 13.57
CA THR A 115 10.18 24.26 12.47
C THR A 115 8.67 24.43 12.39
N ARG A 116 8.16 24.80 11.20
CA ARG A 116 6.72 25.04 10.99
C ARG A 116 5.97 23.74 10.66
N THR A 117 5.99 22.77 11.53
CA THR A 117 5.41 21.43 11.33
C THR A 117 3.89 21.41 11.08
N ARG A 118 3.20 22.51 11.48
CA ARG A 118 1.76 22.69 11.23
C ARG A 118 1.45 23.35 9.90
N SER A 119 2.46 23.81 9.15
CA SER A 119 2.24 24.44 7.84
C SER A 119 1.76 23.41 6.83
N GLN A 120 0.95 23.83 5.88
CA GLN A 120 0.50 23.00 4.77
C GLN A 120 1.70 22.50 3.94
N SER A 121 2.70 23.37 3.73
CA SER A 121 3.91 23.01 2.97
C SER A 121 4.69 21.87 3.61
N TYR A 122 4.92 21.92 4.94
CA TYR A 122 5.59 20.86 5.69
C TYR A 122 4.83 19.52 5.56
N ARG A 123 3.53 19.54 5.82
CA ARG A 123 2.70 18.33 5.82
C ARG A 123 2.56 17.73 4.42
N SER A 124 2.39 18.55 3.39
CA SER A 124 2.37 18.08 2.01
C SER A 124 3.71 17.47 1.60
N ALA A 125 4.83 18.14 1.92
CA ALA A 125 6.16 17.63 1.63
C ALA A 125 6.44 16.31 2.36
N PHE A 126 6.01 16.20 3.63
CA PHE A 126 6.10 14.98 4.42
C PHE A 126 5.36 13.81 3.74
N LEU A 127 4.07 14.00 3.42
CA LEU A 127 3.25 12.94 2.83
C LEU A 127 3.77 12.51 1.46
N LEU A 128 4.22 13.46 0.63
CA LEU A 128 4.79 13.15 -0.68
C LEU A 128 6.08 12.35 -0.56
N SER A 129 7.01 12.79 0.30
CA SER A 129 8.27 12.06 0.48
C SER A 129 8.07 10.69 1.13
N TYR A 130 7.13 10.59 2.07
CA TYR A 130 6.70 9.32 2.63
C TYR A 130 6.22 8.37 1.53
N THR A 131 5.31 8.84 0.68
CA THR A 131 4.76 8.05 -0.44
C THR A 131 5.85 7.59 -1.41
N HIS A 132 6.77 8.47 -1.80
CA HIS A 132 7.87 8.10 -2.68
C HIS A 132 8.74 7.00 -2.06
N ARG A 133 9.14 7.17 -0.80
CA ARG A 133 10.00 6.20 -0.13
C ARG A 133 9.28 4.86 0.11
N ILE A 134 7.97 4.87 0.40
CA ILE A 134 7.17 3.65 0.43
C ILE A 134 7.18 2.96 -0.93
N GLY A 135 7.03 3.72 -2.02
CA GLY A 135 7.10 3.19 -3.38
C GLY A 135 8.42 2.48 -3.66
N ASP A 136 9.55 3.13 -3.35
CA ASP A 136 10.88 2.54 -3.52
C ASP A 136 11.02 1.21 -2.75
N ARG A 137 10.57 1.18 -1.50
CA ARG A 137 10.62 -0.03 -0.66
C ARG A 137 9.73 -1.16 -1.18
N LEU A 138 8.54 -0.83 -1.66
CA LEU A 138 7.64 -1.83 -2.27
C LEU A 138 8.21 -2.40 -3.56
N GLU A 139 8.85 -1.56 -4.37
CA GLU A 139 9.53 -1.99 -5.60
C GLU A 139 10.73 -2.88 -5.30
N GLU A 140 11.59 -2.50 -4.33
CA GLU A 140 12.71 -3.32 -3.86
C GLU A 140 12.25 -4.73 -3.44
N ILE A 141 11.14 -4.82 -2.70
CA ILE A 141 10.59 -6.09 -2.24
C ILE A 141 10.02 -6.90 -3.42
N ASN A 142 9.24 -6.27 -4.30
CA ASN A 142 8.67 -6.94 -5.46
C ASN A 142 9.76 -7.48 -6.39
N GLN A 143 10.82 -6.70 -6.64
CA GLN A 143 11.94 -7.14 -7.47
C GLN A 143 12.65 -8.35 -6.85
N HIS A 144 12.92 -8.30 -5.54
CA HIS A 144 13.55 -9.42 -4.84
C HIS A 144 12.72 -10.72 -4.97
N VAL A 145 11.40 -10.62 -4.85
CA VAL A 145 10.52 -11.79 -4.98
C VAL A 145 10.49 -12.32 -6.41
N ILE A 146 10.44 -11.45 -7.41
CA ILE A 146 10.49 -11.85 -8.83
C ILE A 146 11.81 -12.55 -9.14
N ASP A 147 12.92 -12.00 -8.66
CA ASP A 147 14.25 -12.59 -8.86
C ASP A 147 14.34 -13.97 -8.22
N GLN A 148 13.87 -14.12 -6.97
CA GLN A 148 13.87 -15.41 -6.28
C GLN A 148 12.96 -16.43 -6.98
N ALA A 149 11.75 -16.03 -7.36
CA ALA A 149 10.83 -16.90 -8.08
C ALA A 149 11.37 -17.30 -9.47
N THR A 150 12.13 -16.43 -10.13
CA THR A 150 12.79 -16.72 -11.41
C THR A 150 13.86 -17.80 -11.24
N ILE A 151 14.60 -17.78 -10.13
CA ILE A 151 15.58 -18.81 -9.79
C ILE A 151 14.87 -20.14 -9.51
N ASP A 152 13.80 -20.11 -8.71
CA ASP A 152 13.09 -21.30 -8.24
C ASP A 152 12.27 -21.99 -9.37
N HIS A 153 11.69 -21.21 -10.29
CA HIS A 153 10.73 -21.70 -11.30
C HIS A 153 11.14 -21.45 -12.76
N GLY A 154 12.35 -20.97 -13.01
CA GLY A 154 12.87 -20.79 -14.38
C GLY A 154 12.14 -19.71 -15.19
N GLY A 155 11.47 -18.75 -14.55
CA GLY A 155 10.83 -17.61 -15.21
C GLY A 155 9.53 -17.92 -15.98
N SER A 156 9.01 -19.13 -15.89
CA SER A 156 7.81 -19.58 -16.61
C SER A 156 6.52 -18.86 -16.19
N PHE A 157 6.50 -18.20 -15.03
CA PHE A 157 5.35 -17.47 -14.47
C PHE A 157 5.25 -16.00 -14.95
N LEU A 158 6.31 -15.41 -15.50
CA LEU A 158 6.32 -14.01 -15.95
C LEU A 158 5.24 -13.69 -17.00
N PRO A 159 4.97 -14.56 -18.00
CA PRO A 159 3.88 -14.33 -18.95
C PRO A 159 2.51 -14.27 -18.28
N VAL A 160 2.27 -15.08 -17.25
CA VAL A 160 1.00 -15.10 -16.51
C VAL A 160 0.80 -13.81 -15.71
N LEU A 161 1.84 -13.33 -15.03
CA LEU A 161 1.79 -12.05 -14.33
C LEU A 161 1.51 -10.88 -15.29
N ARG A 162 2.09 -10.91 -16.49
CA ARG A 162 1.82 -9.90 -17.53
C ARG A 162 0.37 -9.98 -18.01
N SER A 163 -0.13 -11.17 -18.32
CA SER A 163 -1.51 -11.38 -18.74
C SER A 163 -2.52 -10.84 -17.69
N ARG A 164 -2.27 -11.08 -16.39
CA ARG A 164 -3.10 -10.52 -15.32
C ARG A 164 -3.07 -8.99 -15.31
N SER A 165 -1.88 -8.39 -15.45
CA SER A 165 -1.73 -6.93 -15.51
C SER A 165 -2.43 -6.32 -16.72
N ASP A 166 -2.36 -6.96 -17.88
CA ASP A 166 -3.03 -6.53 -19.12
C ASP A 166 -4.56 -6.58 -18.94
N ARG A 167 -5.11 -7.62 -18.32
CA ARG A 167 -6.54 -7.74 -18.01
C ARG A 167 -7.04 -6.64 -17.08
N VAL A 168 -6.24 -6.25 -16.06
CA VAL A 168 -6.56 -5.12 -15.16
C VAL A 168 -6.56 -3.81 -15.94
N GLU A 169 -5.59 -3.60 -16.81
CA GLU A 169 -5.49 -2.39 -17.65
C GLU A 169 -6.67 -2.28 -18.62
N ASP A 170 -7.05 -3.39 -19.27
CA ASP A 170 -8.20 -3.43 -20.18
C ASP A 170 -9.52 -3.18 -19.44
N HIS A 171 -9.68 -3.74 -18.24
CA HIS A 171 -10.84 -3.48 -17.40
C HIS A 171 -10.93 -2.01 -16.99
N MET A 172 -9.78 -1.41 -16.62
CA MET A 172 -9.69 0.01 -16.30
C MET A 172 -10.09 0.89 -17.49
N ARG A 173 -9.59 0.60 -18.70
CA ARG A 173 -9.94 1.35 -19.93
C ARG A 173 -11.41 1.20 -20.30
N ALA A 174 -12.01 0.04 -20.07
CA ALA A 174 -13.44 -0.18 -20.30
C ALA A 174 -14.32 0.65 -19.34
N MET A 175 -13.88 0.80 -18.08
CA MET A 175 -14.61 1.59 -17.08
C MET A 175 -14.44 3.10 -17.25
N PHE A 176 -13.25 3.54 -17.65
CA PHE A 176 -12.88 4.96 -17.71
C PHE A 176 -12.45 5.33 -19.13
N THR A 177 -13.36 5.92 -19.89
CA THR A 177 -13.11 6.35 -21.30
C THR A 177 -12.18 7.56 -21.38
N THR A 178 -12.12 8.36 -20.31
CA THR A 178 -11.27 9.56 -20.25
C THR A 178 -10.54 9.60 -18.93
N MET A 179 -9.22 9.41 -18.97
CA MET A 179 -8.34 9.55 -17.82
C MET A 179 -7.27 10.60 -18.13
N THR A 180 -6.99 11.46 -17.17
CA THR A 180 -5.91 12.44 -17.28
C THR A 180 -4.84 12.18 -16.23
N SER A 181 -3.58 12.21 -16.65
CA SER A 181 -2.46 12.17 -15.71
C SER A 181 -2.07 13.59 -15.32
N LYS A 182 -2.08 13.87 -14.03
CA LYS A 182 -1.63 15.16 -13.48
C LYS A 182 -0.53 14.91 -12.45
N PRO A 183 0.58 15.66 -12.48
CA PRO A 183 1.59 15.56 -11.44
C PRO A 183 1.03 16.09 -10.12
N VAL A 184 1.14 15.31 -9.05
CA VAL A 184 0.82 15.78 -7.71
C VAL A 184 1.89 16.77 -7.26
N ARG A 185 1.48 18.00 -6.98
CA ARG A 185 2.37 19.07 -6.54
C ARG A 185 2.17 19.30 -5.05
N GLY A 186 3.23 19.15 -4.27
CA GLY A 186 3.23 19.51 -2.85
C GLY A 186 4.01 20.79 -2.58
N GLY A 187 3.79 21.37 -1.40
CA GLY A 187 4.65 22.45 -0.92
C GLY A 187 6.09 21.94 -0.77
N TYR A 188 7.06 22.78 -1.17
CA TYR A 188 8.47 22.46 -0.98
C TYR A 188 8.88 22.85 0.44
N ASP A 189 9.04 21.85 1.32
CA ASP A 189 9.56 22.03 2.67
C ASP A 189 10.63 20.96 2.94
N ARG A 190 11.88 21.38 3.08
CA ARG A 190 13.01 20.46 3.23
C ARG A 190 12.92 19.62 4.51
N ALA A 191 12.45 20.21 5.62
CA ALA A 191 12.31 19.49 6.89
C ALA A 191 11.16 18.49 6.82
N GLY A 192 10.04 18.88 6.22
CA GLY A 192 8.91 17.97 5.97
C GLY A 192 9.32 16.79 5.10
N TRP A 193 10.07 17.05 4.02
CA TRP A 193 10.59 16.01 3.13
C TRP A 193 11.47 15.01 3.87
N ALA A 194 12.49 15.48 4.59
CA ALA A 194 13.40 14.61 5.34
C ALA A 194 12.68 13.78 6.41
N SER A 195 11.72 14.41 7.10
CA SER A 195 10.90 13.73 8.12
C SER A 195 10.02 12.63 7.52
N GLY A 196 9.46 12.86 6.33
CA GLY A 196 8.63 11.89 5.63
C GLY A 196 9.42 10.67 5.16
N GLN A 197 10.61 10.87 4.61
CA GLN A 197 11.51 9.77 4.24
C GLN A 197 11.87 8.90 5.45
N LEU A 198 12.30 9.54 6.55
CA LEU A 198 12.65 8.82 7.77
C LEU A 198 11.47 8.05 8.36
N ALA A 199 10.25 8.60 8.28
CA ALA A 199 9.03 7.92 8.71
C ALA A 199 8.73 6.70 7.84
N ALA A 200 8.88 6.83 6.52
CA ALA A 200 8.68 5.73 5.58
C ALA A 200 9.70 4.60 5.76
N ASP A 201 10.96 4.92 6.09
CA ASP A 201 11.97 3.89 6.40
C ASP A 201 11.63 3.04 7.62
N ARG A 202 10.85 3.61 8.55
CA ARG A 202 10.41 2.94 9.78
C ARG A 202 9.04 2.28 9.64
N ALA A 203 8.30 2.60 8.59
CA ALA A 203 6.97 2.08 8.41
C ALA A 203 6.97 0.56 8.26
N ALA A 204 6.00 -0.08 8.89
CA ALA A 204 5.68 -1.48 8.68
C ALA A 204 4.91 -1.64 7.36
N ILE A 205 5.40 -2.50 6.46
CA ILE A 205 4.83 -2.64 5.11
C ILE A 205 4.05 -3.94 4.96
N ASN A 206 3.97 -4.80 5.98
CA ASN A 206 3.32 -6.10 5.86
C ASN A 206 2.09 -6.28 6.77
N LEU A 207 1.24 -7.25 6.40
CA LEU A 207 0.05 -7.61 7.17
C LEU A 207 0.37 -8.22 8.55
N ALA A 208 1.47 -8.96 8.68
CA ALA A 208 1.85 -9.59 9.95
C ALA A 208 2.27 -8.55 11.02
N ASP A 209 2.81 -7.40 10.61
CA ASP A 209 3.13 -6.30 11.54
C ASP A 209 1.86 -5.56 11.99
N LEU A 210 0.78 -5.62 11.21
CA LEU A 210 -0.50 -4.98 11.51
C LEU A 210 -1.26 -5.71 12.61
N GLU A 211 -1.23 -7.03 12.63
CA GLU A 211 -1.84 -7.86 13.68
C GLU A 211 -1.13 -7.69 15.03
N GLN A 212 0.16 -7.34 15.02
CA GLN A 212 0.93 -7.08 16.25
C GLN A 212 0.82 -5.61 16.72
N ALA A 213 0.44 -4.68 15.87
CA ALA A 213 0.28 -3.26 16.21
C ALA A 213 -1.06 -2.93 16.88
N ASP A 214 -2.01 -3.87 16.94
CA ASP A 214 -3.32 -3.67 17.59
C ASP A 214 -3.38 -4.40 18.95
N PRO A 215 -2.92 -3.77 20.05
CA PRO A 215 -2.91 -4.39 21.39
C PRO A 215 -4.31 -4.43 22.04
N THR A 216 -5.37 -4.05 21.33
CA THR A 216 -6.72 -3.90 21.91
C THR A 216 -7.62 -5.10 21.77
N THR A 217 -7.19 -6.20 21.13
CA THR A 217 -8.06 -7.38 20.92
C THR A 217 -7.82 -8.53 21.91
N THR A 218 -7.14 -8.31 23.04
CA THR A 218 -7.07 -9.31 24.11
C THR A 218 -7.79 -8.82 25.36
N GLY A 219 -9.05 -8.44 25.22
CA GLY A 219 -9.99 -8.27 26.30
C GLY A 219 -10.55 -9.63 26.74
N SER A 220 -9.84 -10.32 27.63
CA SER A 220 -10.36 -11.49 28.35
C SER A 220 -11.70 -11.16 29.01
N PRO A 221 -12.77 -11.96 28.84
CA PRO A 221 -14.03 -11.70 29.51
C PRO A 221 -13.84 -11.83 31.03
N ARG A 222 -14.11 -10.75 31.77
CA ARG A 222 -14.19 -10.77 33.23
C ARG A 222 -15.28 -11.74 33.67
N PRO A 223 -15.01 -12.63 34.65
CA PRO A 223 -16.06 -13.47 35.21
C PRO A 223 -17.07 -12.60 35.96
N VAL A 224 -18.34 -12.77 35.60
CA VAL A 224 -19.48 -12.19 36.32
C VAL A 224 -19.51 -12.80 37.71
N LYS A 225 -19.35 -11.97 38.76
CA LYS A 225 -19.63 -12.39 40.14
C LYS A 225 -21.11 -12.49 40.30
N GLU A 226 -21.59 -13.73 40.55
CA GLU A 226 -22.92 -13.97 41.08
C GLU A 226 -23.03 -13.28 42.44
N LEU A 227 -24.09 -12.46 42.57
CA LEU A 227 -24.57 -11.92 43.83
C LEU A 227 -25.59 -12.90 44.39
N THR A 228 -25.27 -13.52 45.50
CA THR A 228 -26.20 -14.18 46.40
C THR A 228 -26.79 -13.16 47.37
#